data_dd52e8d98867a345b78f056dd2f3b8bc
#
_entry.id   dd52e8d98867a345b78f056dd2f3b8bc
#
_cell.length_a   1.000
_cell.length_b   1.000
_cell.length_c   1.000
_cell.angle_alpha   90.00
_cell.angle_beta   90.00
_cell.angle_gamma   90.00
#
_symmetry.space_group_name_H-M   'P 1'
#
loop_
_entity.id
_entity.type
_entity.pdbx_description
1 polymer ?
#
loop_
_entity_poly.entity_id
_entity_poly.type
_entity_poly.pdbx_seq_one_letter_code
_entity_poly.pdbx_strand_id
1 'polypeptide(L)'
;DAGPGVGVSLERAYEVTDVGVQSNSCFFASVVYGSYDVYYSINCHGSRHLFGCYGLRSKEYCILNKEYSKEEYEALVPKIISHMSEVPYADKKERMYRYGEFFPMEISPYAYNEVIAQEYYPLTKEQALAKGYKWKDQDAKGHQITVGSADLPDDIKDVSDNILKETIGCADGGICNHQCALAF
;
A
#
# COMPACT_ATOMS: atom_id res chain seq x y z
N ASP A 1 -13.19 9.08 0.24
CA ASP A 1 -11.91 9.64 0.70
C ASP A 1 -10.79 9.23 -0.25
N ALA A 2 -9.87 10.13 -0.51
CA ALA A 2 -8.71 9.91 -1.34
C ALA A 2 -7.45 10.05 -0.49
N GLY A 3 -6.58 9.07 -0.56
CA GLY A 3 -5.31 9.05 0.16
C GLY A 3 -4.22 9.91 -0.49
N PRO A 4 -3.01 9.91 0.04
CA PRO A 4 -1.88 10.62 -0.56
C PRO A 4 -1.56 10.11 -1.96
N GLY A 5 -1.04 10.99 -2.82
CA GLY A 5 -0.71 10.66 -4.21
C GLY A 5 -1.89 10.72 -5.19
N VAL A 6 -3.05 11.17 -4.76
CA VAL A 6 -4.20 11.39 -5.64
C VAL A 6 -4.02 12.71 -6.37
N GLY A 7 -3.98 12.68 -7.66
CA GLY A 7 -3.47 13.82 -8.40
C GLY A 7 -4.07 14.12 -9.75
N VAL A 8 -3.22 14.60 -10.62
CA VAL A 8 -3.49 15.33 -11.85
C VAL A 8 -4.55 14.70 -12.73
N SER A 9 -5.64 15.48 -13.01
CA SER A 9 -6.72 15.10 -13.94
C SER A 9 -7.47 13.81 -13.52
N LEU A 10 -7.71 13.63 -12.22
CA LEU A 10 -8.51 12.55 -11.70
C LEU A 10 -9.97 12.97 -11.57
N GLU A 11 -10.88 12.20 -12.12
CA GLU A 11 -12.31 12.37 -11.98
C GLU A 11 -12.97 11.11 -11.39
N ARG A 12 -13.94 11.31 -10.49
CA ARG A 12 -14.70 10.21 -9.86
C ARG A 12 -13.82 9.14 -9.23
N ALA A 13 -13.26 9.44 -8.10
CA ALA A 13 -12.49 8.51 -7.29
C ALA A 13 -13.08 8.35 -5.89
N TYR A 14 -13.07 7.15 -5.36
CA TYR A 14 -13.51 6.86 -4.00
C TYR A 14 -12.69 5.71 -3.41
N GLU A 15 -12.24 5.86 -2.17
CA GLU A 15 -11.38 4.89 -1.49
C GLU A 15 -10.15 4.51 -2.33
N VAL A 16 -9.34 5.50 -2.67
CA VAL A 16 -8.16 5.30 -3.52
C VAL A 16 -6.89 5.84 -2.87
N THR A 17 -5.78 5.22 -3.21
CA THR A 17 -4.43 5.62 -2.79
C THR A 17 -3.51 5.60 -4.01
N ASP A 18 -2.74 6.69 -4.21
CA ASP A 18 -1.79 6.82 -5.30
C ASP A 18 -2.43 6.56 -6.69
N VAL A 19 -3.52 7.27 -6.95
CA VAL A 19 -4.27 7.20 -8.22
C VAL A 19 -4.27 8.57 -8.86
N GLY A 20 -3.96 8.64 -10.15
CA GLY A 20 -3.93 9.92 -10.84
C GLY A 20 -3.48 9.84 -12.29
N VAL A 21 -2.88 10.92 -12.78
CA VAL A 21 -2.36 11.09 -14.15
C VAL A 21 -3.38 10.62 -15.20
N GLN A 22 -4.44 11.45 -15.41
CA GLN A 22 -5.50 11.17 -16.39
C GLN A 22 -6.31 9.90 -16.11
N SER A 23 -6.55 9.58 -14.85
CA SER A 23 -7.41 8.47 -14.46
C SER A 23 -8.86 8.93 -14.20
N ASN A 24 -9.83 8.05 -14.43
CA ASN A 24 -11.25 8.35 -14.25
C ASN A 24 -12.01 7.12 -13.74
N SER A 25 -13.00 7.32 -12.87
CA SER A 25 -13.83 6.25 -12.33
C SER A 25 -13.00 5.12 -11.70
N CYS A 26 -12.14 5.49 -10.75
CA CYS A 26 -11.33 4.54 -9.99
C CYS A 26 -11.90 4.40 -8.58
N PHE A 27 -12.21 3.18 -8.17
CA PHE A 27 -12.86 2.89 -6.90
C PHE A 27 -12.18 1.72 -6.20
N PHE A 28 -11.86 1.88 -4.93
CA PHE A 28 -11.17 0.85 -4.13
C PHE A 28 -9.85 0.42 -4.79
N ALA A 29 -9.06 1.38 -5.25
CA ALA A 29 -7.89 1.13 -6.09
C ALA A 29 -6.63 1.75 -5.49
N SER A 30 -5.48 1.16 -5.81
CA SER A 30 -4.18 1.65 -5.38
C SER A 30 -3.15 1.57 -6.51
N VAL A 31 -2.32 2.61 -6.65
CA VAL A 31 -1.26 2.70 -7.67
C VAL A 31 -1.82 2.52 -9.09
N VAL A 32 -2.72 3.42 -9.50
CA VAL A 32 -3.39 3.34 -10.81
C VAL A 32 -3.20 4.64 -11.59
N TYR A 33 -2.63 4.56 -12.80
CA TYR A 33 -2.36 5.71 -13.64
C TYR A 33 -2.86 5.52 -15.08
N GLY A 34 -3.36 6.59 -15.68
CA GLY A 34 -3.81 6.59 -17.07
C GLY A 34 -4.90 5.57 -17.37
N SER A 35 -5.74 5.28 -16.39
CA SER A 35 -6.72 4.20 -16.45
C SER A 35 -8.13 4.68 -16.12
N TYR A 36 -9.16 3.97 -16.58
CA TYR A 36 -10.54 4.30 -16.26
C TYR A 36 -11.42 3.06 -16.06
N ASP A 37 -12.50 3.22 -15.30
CA ASP A 37 -13.40 2.14 -14.85
C ASP A 37 -12.62 1.01 -14.17
N VAL A 38 -11.90 1.37 -13.11
CA VAL A 38 -11.03 0.45 -12.37
C VAL A 38 -11.59 0.24 -10.97
N TYR A 39 -11.92 -0.99 -10.65
CA TYR A 39 -12.50 -1.39 -9.37
C TYR A 39 -11.64 -2.45 -8.69
N TYR A 40 -11.40 -2.30 -7.38
CA TYR A 40 -10.66 -3.28 -6.55
C TYR A 40 -9.35 -3.73 -7.17
N SER A 41 -8.60 -2.82 -7.79
CA SER A 41 -7.40 -3.15 -8.55
C SER A 41 -6.17 -2.41 -8.05
N ILE A 42 -5.02 -3.05 -8.15
CA ILE A 42 -3.76 -2.51 -7.62
C ILE A 42 -2.69 -2.58 -8.70
N ASN A 43 -1.88 -1.51 -8.80
CA ASN A 43 -0.71 -1.42 -9.69
C ASN A 43 -1.07 -1.64 -11.17
N CYS A 44 -2.18 -1.01 -11.63
CA CYS A 44 -2.66 -1.10 -13.01
C CYS A 44 -2.46 0.22 -13.75
N HIS A 45 -1.93 0.18 -14.97
CA HIS A 45 -1.62 1.39 -15.74
C HIS A 45 -2.06 1.28 -17.19
N GLY A 46 -2.55 2.41 -17.75
CA GLY A 46 -2.99 2.48 -19.14
C GLY A 46 -4.08 1.47 -19.50
N SER A 47 -4.89 1.08 -18.52
CA SER A 47 -5.86 -0.01 -18.62
C SER A 47 -7.28 0.49 -18.39
N ARG A 48 -8.29 -0.30 -18.77
CA ARG A 48 -9.68 0.09 -18.61
C ARG A 48 -10.59 -1.11 -18.38
N HIS A 49 -11.73 -0.87 -17.71
CA HIS A 49 -12.70 -1.91 -17.39
C HIS A 49 -12.05 -3.08 -16.63
N LEU A 50 -11.48 -2.77 -15.46
CA LEU A 50 -10.81 -3.74 -14.61
C LEU A 50 -11.60 -3.99 -13.32
N PHE A 51 -11.70 -5.23 -12.91
CA PHE A 51 -12.28 -5.61 -11.62
C PHE A 51 -11.40 -6.64 -10.91
N GLY A 52 -10.87 -6.28 -9.72
CA GLY A 52 -10.06 -7.19 -8.91
C GLY A 52 -8.70 -7.55 -9.52
N CYS A 53 -8.08 -6.66 -10.28
CA CYS A 53 -6.87 -6.94 -11.04
C CYS A 53 -5.59 -6.43 -10.33
N TYR A 54 -4.48 -7.06 -10.63
CA TYR A 54 -3.17 -6.69 -10.12
C TYR A 54 -2.10 -6.67 -11.22
N GLY A 55 -1.34 -5.57 -11.28
CA GLY A 55 -0.13 -5.51 -12.10
C GLY A 55 -0.34 -5.41 -13.62
N LEU A 56 -1.54 -5.08 -14.07
CA LEU A 56 -1.86 -5.03 -15.50
C LEU A 56 -1.36 -3.75 -16.19
N ARG A 57 -0.98 -3.89 -17.45
CA ARG A 57 -0.56 -2.81 -18.33
C ARG A 57 -1.29 -2.91 -19.67
N SER A 58 -1.93 -1.81 -20.09
CA SER A 58 -2.59 -1.70 -21.40
C SER A 58 -3.58 -2.86 -21.67
N LYS A 59 -4.39 -3.20 -20.66
CA LYS A 59 -5.40 -4.26 -20.73
C LYS A 59 -6.81 -3.72 -20.59
N GLU A 60 -7.77 -4.47 -21.12
CA GLU A 60 -9.18 -4.12 -21.10
C GLU A 60 -10.03 -5.33 -20.71
N TYR A 61 -11.19 -5.06 -20.11
CA TYR A 61 -12.20 -6.08 -19.78
C TYR A 61 -11.64 -7.27 -19.00
N CYS A 62 -10.84 -6.98 -17.94
CA CYS A 62 -10.24 -8.03 -17.12
C CYS A 62 -10.94 -8.15 -15.75
N ILE A 63 -11.20 -9.38 -15.34
CA ILE A 63 -11.64 -9.72 -13.98
C ILE A 63 -10.63 -10.71 -13.40
N LEU A 64 -10.05 -10.38 -12.23
CA LEU A 64 -9.01 -11.19 -11.57
C LEU A 64 -7.87 -11.59 -12.54
N ASN A 65 -7.40 -10.63 -13.31
CA ASN A 65 -6.36 -10.75 -14.35
C ASN A 65 -6.72 -11.64 -15.56
N LYS A 66 -7.92 -12.17 -15.63
CA LYS A 66 -8.41 -12.89 -16.82
C LYS A 66 -9.15 -11.94 -17.74
N GLU A 67 -8.83 -11.97 -19.02
CA GLU A 67 -9.47 -11.18 -20.08
C GLU A 67 -10.78 -11.84 -20.53
N TYR A 68 -11.80 -11.01 -20.75
CA TYR A 68 -13.14 -11.40 -21.20
C TYR A 68 -13.53 -10.58 -22.43
N SER A 69 -14.56 -10.99 -23.15
CA SER A 69 -15.20 -10.09 -24.09
C SER A 69 -15.89 -8.95 -23.35
N LYS A 70 -16.17 -7.87 -24.05
CA LYS A 70 -16.92 -6.73 -23.48
C LYS A 70 -18.25 -7.20 -22.90
N GLU A 71 -18.99 -7.98 -23.66
CA GLU A 71 -20.32 -8.48 -23.31
C GLU A 71 -20.26 -9.37 -22.05
N GLU A 72 -19.27 -10.24 -21.97
CA GLU A 72 -19.06 -11.09 -20.81
C GLU A 72 -18.70 -10.27 -19.57
N TYR A 73 -17.81 -9.28 -19.70
CA TYR A 73 -17.42 -8.38 -18.62
C TYR A 73 -18.62 -7.63 -18.08
N GLU A 74 -19.40 -6.98 -18.97
CA GLU A 74 -20.58 -6.20 -18.62
C GLU A 74 -21.67 -7.06 -17.97
N ALA A 75 -21.76 -8.33 -18.31
CA ALA A 75 -22.69 -9.29 -17.71
C ALA A 75 -22.22 -9.85 -16.37
N LEU A 76 -20.90 -9.99 -16.16
CA LEU A 76 -20.33 -10.60 -14.96
C LEU A 76 -20.14 -9.60 -13.82
N VAL A 77 -19.67 -8.38 -14.08
CA VAL A 77 -19.38 -7.39 -13.03
C VAL A 77 -20.59 -7.09 -12.15
N PRO A 78 -21.80 -6.84 -12.66
CA PRO A 78 -22.96 -6.64 -11.80
C PRO A 78 -23.30 -7.85 -10.91
N LYS A 79 -23.08 -9.07 -11.40
CA LYS A 79 -23.29 -10.30 -10.61
C LYS A 79 -22.27 -10.41 -9.47
N ILE A 80 -21.01 -10.05 -9.73
CA ILE A 80 -19.96 -10.02 -8.70
C ILE A 80 -20.33 -9.01 -7.63
N ILE A 81 -20.75 -7.82 -8.01
CA ILE A 81 -21.17 -6.75 -7.08
C ILE A 81 -22.36 -7.20 -6.22
N SER A 82 -23.37 -7.84 -6.82
CA SER A 82 -24.50 -8.40 -6.08
C SER A 82 -24.04 -9.47 -5.09
N HIS A 83 -23.19 -10.37 -5.55
CA HIS A 83 -22.63 -11.43 -4.69
C HIS A 83 -21.80 -10.87 -3.52
N MET A 84 -20.94 -9.88 -3.74
CA MET A 84 -20.18 -9.23 -2.67
C MET A 84 -21.09 -8.57 -1.62
N SER A 85 -22.27 -8.11 -2.04
CA SER A 85 -23.25 -7.49 -1.15
C SER A 85 -24.07 -8.52 -0.37
N GLU A 86 -24.42 -9.63 -1.01
CA GLU A 86 -25.25 -10.71 -0.45
C GLU A 86 -24.43 -11.66 0.44
N VAL A 87 -23.17 -11.91 0.06
CA VAL A 87 -22.23 -12.79 0.76
C VAL A 87 -20.97 -12.01 1.10
N PRO A 88 -21.03 -11.10 2.09
CA PRO A 88 -19.90 -10.27 2.45
C PRO A 88 -18.76 -11.12 3.03
N TYR A 89 -17.53 -10.68 2.79
CA TYR A 89 -16.35 -11.29 3.39
C TYR A 89 -16.25 -10.93 4.87
N ALA A 90 -16.07 -11.91 5.74
CA ALA A 90 -15.79 -11.72 7.16
C ALA A 90 -14.31 -11.98 7.44
N ASP A 91 -13.59 -11.01 8.00
CA ASP A 91 -12.20 -11.21 8.42
C ASP A 91 -12.12 -12.00 9.75
N LYS A 92 -10.89 -12.31 10.19
CA LYS A 92 -10.64 -13.03 11.46
C LYS A 92 -11.12 -12.30 12.72
N LYS A 93 -11.49 -11.04 12.61
CA LYS A 93 -12.07 -10.20 13.67
C LYS A 93 -13.58 -9.98 13.46
N GLU A 94 -14.20 -10.78 12.61
CA GLU A 94 -15.63 -10.72 12.29
C GLU A 94 -16.08 -9.38 11.69
N ARG A 95 -15.16 -8.57 11.13
CA ARG A 95 -15.50 -7.37 10.39
C ARG A 95 -15.99 -7.77 9.01
N MET A 96 -17.14 -7.25 8.62
CA MET A 96 -17.81 -7.59 7.37
C MET A 96 -17.42 -6.60 6.28
N TYR A 97 -16.99 -7.11 5.14
CA TYR A 97 -16.63 -6.30 3.96
C TYR A 97 -17.57 -6.60 2.81
N ARG A 98 -18.30 -5.58 2.38
CA ARG A 98 -19.25 -5.62 1.26
C ARG A 98 -18.71 -4.84 0.07
N TYR A 99 -19.40 -4.89 -1.05
CA TYR A 99 -19.12 -3.94 -2.12
C TYR A 99 -19.30 -2.51 -1.60
N GLY A 100 -18.33 -1.67 -1.86
CA GLY A 100 -18.31 -0.30 -1.37
C GLY A 100 -17.26 -0.03 -0.27
N GLU A 101 -16.61 -1.07 0.22
CA GLU A 101 -15.55 -0.98 1.25
C GLU A 101 -14.19 -1.36 0.65
N PHE A 102 -13.13 -0.73 1.17
CA PHE A 102 -11.77 -1.02 0.75
C PHE A 102 -11.33 -2.44 1.15
N PHE A 103 -10.16 -2.86 0.71
CA PHE A 103 -9.63 -4.20 0.98
C PHE A 103 -9.54 -4.51 2.47
N PRO A 104 -9.84 -5.76 2.89
CA PRO A 104 -9.62 -6.21 4.26
C PRO A 104 -8.15 -6.06 4.68
N MET A 105 -7.92 -5.55 5.88
CA MET A 105 -6.57 -5.33 6.41
C MET A 105 -5.72 -6.60 6.45
N GLU A 106 -6.35 -7.76 6.64
CA GLU A 106 -5.63 -9.03 6.75
C GLU A 106 -5.00 -9.51 5.43
N ILE A 107 -5.48 -9.03 4.27
CA ILE A 107 -4.86 -9.34 2.97
C ILE A 107 -3.68 -8.44 2.63
N SER A 108 -3.42 -7.39 3.42
CA SER A 108 -2.23 -6.56 3.21
C SER A 108 -0.96 -7.43 3.19
N PRO A 109 -0.08 -7.27 2.21
CA PRO A 109 1.21 -7.96 2.20
C PRO A 109 2.18 -7.43 3.28
N TYR A 110 1.91 -6.24 3.81
CA TYR A 110 2.76 -5.53 4.77
C TYR A 110 2.22 -5.64 6.18
N ALA A 111 3.13 -5.64 7.16
CA ALA A 111 2.81 -5.45 8.56
C ALA A 111 2.56 -3.96 8.87
N TYR A 112 1.89 -3.66 9.98
CA TYR A 112 1.56 -2.29 10.39
C TYR A 112 2.80 -1.40 10.52
N ASN A 113 3.88 -1.94 11.07
CA ASN A 113 5.15 -1.24 11.26
C ASN A 113 6.08 -1.26 10.03
N GLU A 114 5.62 -1.76 8.89
CA GLU A 114 6.30 -1.65 7.60
C GLU A 114 5.72 -0.53 6.72
N VAL A 115 4.65 0.12 7.17
CA VAL A 115 3.95 1.14 6.39
C VAL A 115 3.92 2.48 7.13
N ILE A 116 3.66 3.54 6.38
CA ILE A 116 3.63 4.91 6.89
C ILE A 116 2.61 5.13 8.03
N ALA A 117 1.66 4.23 8.21
CA ALA A 117 0.72 4.28 9.32
C ALA A 117 1.41 4.28 10.69
N GLN A 118 2.55 3.59 10.83
CA GLN A 118 3.32 3.60 12.06
C GLN A 118 3.93 4.97 12.39
N GLU A 119 4.22 5.77 11.38
CA GLU A 119 4.73 7.13 11.56
C GLU A 119 3.65 8.09 12.06
N TYR A 120 2.47 8.07 11.44
CA TYR A 120 1.39 9.02 11.76
C TYR A 120 0.50 8.55 12.92
N TYR A 121 0.38 7.25 13.12
CA TYR A 121 -0.47 6.63 14.14
C TYR A 121 0.29 5.50 14.85
N PRO A 122 1.35 5.82 15.61
CA PRO A 122 2.23 4.82 16.19
C PRO A 122 1.48 3.87 17.13
N LEU A 123 1.71 2.58 16.95
CA LEU A 123 1.19 1.53 17.82
C LEU A 123 2.35 0.69 18.38
N THR A 124 2.14 0.13 19.56
CA THR A 124 3.01 -0.96 20.03
C THR A 124 2.64 -2.27 19.33
N LYS A 125 3.52 -3.27 19.41
CA LYS A 125 3.27 -4.61 18.87
C LYS A 125 1.95 -5.19 19.42
N GLU A 126 1.75 -5.09 20.72
CA GLU A 126 0.56 -5.60 21.40
C GLU A 126 -0.71 -4.90 20.94
N GLN A 127 -0.65 -3.57 20.78
CA GLN A 127 -1.77 -2.78 20.29
C GLN A 127 -2.13 -3.12 18.84
N ALA A 128 -1.12 -3.28 17.98
CA ALA A 128 -1.32 -3.64 16.58
C ALA A 128 -1.96 -5.03 16.46
N LEU A 129 -1.42 -6.03 17.19
CA LEU A 129 -1.96 -7.38 17.20
C LEU A 129 -3.37 -7.45 17.79
N ALA A 130 -3.67 -6.69 18.85
CA ALA A 130 -5.01 -6.60 19.43
C ALA A 130 -6.03 -6.04 18.43
N LYS A 131 -5.62 -5.12 17.56
CA LYS A 131 -6.45 -4.58 16.47
C LYS A 131 -6.53 -5.51 15.25
N GLY A 132 -5.79 -6.62 15.24
CA GLY A 132 -5.75 -7.59 14.13
C GLY A 132 -4.83 -7.21 12.99
N TYR A 133 -3.91 -6.26 13.21
CA TYR A 133 -2.88 -5.93 12.25
C TYR A 133 -1.72 -6.93 12.34
N LYS A 134 -1.02 -7.13 11.24
CA LYS A 134 0.24 -7.87 11.24
C LYS A 134 1.34 -7.01 11.86
N TRP A 135 2.27 -7.64 12.53
CA TRP A 135 3.48 -7.01 13.04
C TRP A 135 4.70 -7.81 12.59
N LYS A 136 5.72 -7.12 12.17
CA LYS A 136 7.00 -7.71 11.80
C LYS A 136 8.02 -7.38 12.87
N ASP A 137 8.63 -8.40 13.43
CA ASP A 137 9.77 -8.21 14.31
C ASP A 137 10.99 -7.79 13.48
N GLN A 138 11.85 -6.96 14.07
CA GLN A 138 13.04 -6.50 13.37
C GLN A 138 13.97 -7.69 13.11
N ASP A 139 14.39 -7.83 11.86
CA ASP A 139 15.47 -8.75 11.53
C ASP A 139 16.75 -8.26 12.19
N ALA A 140 17.40 -9.13 12.97
CA ALA A 140 18.71 -8.86 13.54
C ALA A 140 19.76 -8.83 12.41
N LYS A 141 19.76 -7.79 11.60
CA LYS A 141 20.82 -7.53 10.62
C LYS A 141 22.00 -7.00 11.41
N GLY A 142 22.97 -7.86 11.67
CA GLY A 142 24.20 -7.51 12.36
C GLY A 142 25.11 -6.63 11.49
N HIS A 143 24.71 -5.38 11.25
CA HIS A 143 25.62 -4.38 10.71
C HIS A 143 26.52 -3.91 11.84
N GLN A 144 27.82 -3.99 11.63
CA GLN A 144 28.77 -3.40 12.56
C GLN A 144 28.76 -1.87 12.36
N ILE A 145 28.10 -1.17 13.26
CA ILE A 145 28.08 0.29 13.25
C ILE A 145 29.48 0.80 13.56
N THR A 146 30.01 1.67 12.71
CA THR A 146 31.35 2.28 12.85
C THR A 146 31.28 3.72 13.31
N VAL A 147 30.16 4.42 13.03
CA VAL A 147 29.92 5.81 13.44
C VAL A 147 28.52 5.92 14.04
N GLY A 148 28.40 6.51 15.22
CA GLY A 148 27.13 6.87 15.82
C GLY A 148 26.52 8.09 15.13
N SER A 149 25.20 8.15 15.04
CA SER A 149 24.52 9.32 14.47
C SER A 149 24.83 10.63 15.24
N ALA A 150 25.04 10.52 16.55
CA ALA A 150 25.39 11.66 17.40
C ALA A 150 26.83 12.17 17.16
N ASP A 151 27.67 11.40 16.51
CA ASP A 151 29.06 11.74 16.21
C ASP A 151 29.20 12.42 14.83
N LEU A 152 28.10 12.56 14.10
CA LEU A 152 28.10 13.23 12.81
C LEU A 152 28.18 14.75 12.99
N PRO A 153 28.97 15.46 12.15
CA PRO A 153 28.96 16.92 12.11
C PRO A 153 27.58 17.49 11.72
N ASP A 154 27.20 18.63 12.30
CA ASP A 154 25.94 19.31 11.99
C ASP A 154 25.93 19.92 10.57
N ASP A 155 27.09 20.37 10.05
CA ASP A 155 27.22 20.93 8.70
C ASP A 155 27.89 19.93 7.76
N ILE A 156 27.28 19.72 6.61
CA ILE A 156 27.80 18.84 5.56
C ILE A 156 29.22 19.20 5.10
N LYS A 157 29.63 20.47 5.24
CA LYS A 157 30.99 20.91 4.90
C LYS A 157 32.05 20.33 5.79
N ASP A 158 31.68 19.96 7.01
CA ASP A 158 32.60 19.38 8.00
C ASP A 158 32.65 17.85 7.91
N VAL A 159 31.83 17.26 7.05
CA VAL A 159 31.82 15.81 6.82
C VAL A 159 32.92 15.42 5.84
N SER A 160 33.81 14.54 6.25
CA SER A 160 34.87 13.98 5.40
C SER A 160 34.29 12.94 4.43
N ASP A 161 34.85 12.86 3.19
CA ASP A 161 34.52 11.85 2.21
C ASP A 161 34.70 10.41 2.70
N ASN A 162 35.45 10.21 3.77
CA ASN A 162 35.61 8.91 4.41
C ASN A 162 34.28 8.36 4.96
N ILE A 163 33.29 9.22 5.21
CA ILE A 163 31.96 8.81 5.67
C ILE A 163 31.31 7.78 4.73
N LEU A 164 31.64 7.80 3.44
CA LEU A 164 31.15 6.85 2.44
C LEU A 164 31.60 5.40 2.68
N LYS A 165 32.56 5.20 3.58
CA LYS A 165 33.09 3.87 3.95
C LYS A 165 32.60 3.42 5.31
N GLU A 166 31.88 4.29 6.02
CA GLU A 166 31.40 4.03 7.36
C GLU A 166 29.98 3.47 7.34
N THR A 167 29.62 2.77 8.40
CA THR A 167 28.26 2.32 8.66
C THR A 167 27.69 3.17 9.80
N ILE A 168 26.74 4.04 9.45
CA ILE A 168 26.18 5.00 10.39
C ILE A 168 25.02 4.38 11.14
N GLY A 169 25.01 4.49 12.47
CA GLY A 169 23.94 3.99 13.31
C GLY A 169 22.67 4.83 13.22
N CYS A 170 21.50 4.20 13.33
CA CYS A 170 20.22 4.89 13.45
C CYS A 170 20.16 5.72 14.73
N ALA A 171 19.72 6.98 14.65
CA ALA A 171 19.58 7.88 15.79
C ALA A 171 18.61 7.35 16.85
N ASP A 172 17.52 6.75 16.42
CA ASP A 172 16.48 6.22 17.31
C ASP A 172 16.77 4.82 17.84
N GLY A 173 17.82 4.15 17.36
CA GLY A 173 18.21 2.80 17.80
C GLY A 173 17.08 1.75 17.73
N GLY A 174 16.08 1.98 16.89
CA GLY A 174 14.91 1.10 16.76
C GLY A 174 13.74 1.42 17.70
N ILE A 175 13.82 2.44 18.54
CA ILE A 175 12.73 2.82 19.48
C ILE A 175 11.45 3.21 18.75
N CYS A 176 11.56 3.74 17.54
CA CYS A 176 10.41 4.12 16.70
C CYS A 176 9.57 2.93 16.22
N ASN A 177 10.02 1.69 16.40
CA ASN A 177 9.37 0.46 15.92
C ASN A 177 9.17 0.36 14.40
N HIS A 178 9.77 1.24 13.60
CA HIS A 178 9.76 1.12 12.15
C HIS A 178 10.63 -0.04 11.67
N GLN A 179 10.22 -0.68 10.57
CA GLN A 179 11.00 -1.69 9.88
C GLN A 179 11.98 -1.04 8.91
N CYS A 180 12.98 -0.38 9.46
CA CYS A 180 14.10 0.17 8.70
C CYS A 180 15.40 -0.55 9.05
N ALA A 181 16.42 -0.34 8.24
CA ALA A 181 17.79 -0.72 8.63
C ALA A 181 18.19 0.14 9.84
N LEU A 182 18.77 -0.50 10.87
CA LEU A 182 19.32 0.23 12.03
C LEU A 182 20.68 0.85 11.73
N ALA A 183 21.13 0.75 10.48
CA ALA A 183 22.39 1.28 9.98
C ALA A 183 22.27 1.68 8.50
N PHE A 184 23.05 2.64 8.07
CA PHE A 184 23.08 3.24 6.73
C PHE A 184 24.49 3.28 6.19
#